data_bf2177e416ab3975baf10434255b0b4c
#
_entry.id   bf2177e416ab3975baf10434255b0b4c
#
_cell.length_a   1.000
_cell.length_b   1.000
_cell.length_c   1.000
_cell.angle_alpha   90.00
_cell.angle_beta   90.00
_cell.angle_gamma   90.00
#
_symmetry.space_group_name_H-M   'P 1'
#
loop_
_entity.id
_entity.type
_entity.pdbx_description
1 polymer ?
#
loop_
_entity_poly.entity_id
_entity_poly.type
_entity_poly.pdbx_seq_one_letter_code
_entity_poly.pdbx_strand_id
1 'polypeptide(L)'
;FYTGKVEVDGKYVTMEDGTPLEYKPLAVEKNLTASPYLETAGARMKKYEVDRTAYSDGRMPDNDIVLYRYADVLLMKSEAKVRNGESGDEEMNAVRSRVGMPSLSATLDNILNERLLELVWEGWRRQDMIRFGTYCKQYDIHTPSEADKKGYTTVFPIPEKTHELNPNLKQNPGY
;
A
#
# COMPACT_ATOMS: atom_id res chain seq x y z
N PHE A 1 -6.82 -7.85 -6.61
CA PHE A 1 -5.95 -8.91 -6.10
C PHE A 1 -6.32 -10.25 -6.72
N TYR A 2 -5.33 -11.12 -6.91
CA TYR A 2 -5.55 -12.54 -7.18
C TYR A 2 -5.73 -13.27 -5.85
N THR A 3 -6.83 -14.02 -5.74
CA THR A 3 -7.15 -14.90 -4.61
C THR A 3 -7.76 -16.19 -5.13
N GLY A 4 -7.65 -17.28 -4.37
CA GLY A 4 -8.15 -18.59 -4.80
C GLY A 4 -7.28 -19.24 -5.88
N LYS A 5 -7.84 -20.15 -6.62
CA LYS A 5 -7.14 -20.91 -7.66
C LYS A 5 -6.80 -20.03 -8.85
N VAL A 6 -5.57 -20.15 -9.31
CA VAL A 6 -5.08 -19.42 -10.49
C VAL A 6 -5.45 -20.17 -11.75
N GLU A 7 -6.11 -19.46 -12.67
CA GLU A 7 -6.50 -20.01 -13.98
C GLU A 7 -5.91 -19.16 -15.11
N VAL A 8 -5.36 -19.80 -16.11
CA VAL A 8 -4.84 -19.19 -17.32
C VAL A 8 -5.39 -19.98 -18.52
N ASP A 9 -6.06 -19.28 -19.42
CA ASP A 9 -6.66 -19.85 -20.66
C ASP A 9 -7.56 -21.07 -20.38
N GLY A 10 -8.39 -20.99 -19.31
CA GLY A 10 -9.33 -22.05 -18.94
C GLY A 10 -8.70 -23.26 -18.24
N LYS A 11 -7.43 -23.17 -17.83
CA LYS A 11 -6.72 -24.26 -17.13
C LYS A 11 -6.13 -23.75 -15.82
N TYR A 12 -6.24 -24.56 -14.77
CA TYR A 12 -5.57 -24.26 -13.51
C TYR A 12 -4.05 -24.37 -13.67
N VAL A 13 -3.35 -23.36 -13.16
CA VAL A 13 -1.91 -23.42 -12.97
C VAL A 13 -1.63 -24.40 -11.85
N THR A 14 -0.68 -25.33 -12.06
CA THR A 14 -0.27 -26.32 -11.06
C THR A 14 1.11 -26.01 -10.52
N MET A 15 1.33 -26.34 -9.25
CA MET A 15 2.64 -26.33 -8.61
C MET A 15 3.44 -27.59 -9.03
N GLU A 16 4.71 -27.68 -8.64
CA GLU A 16 5.59 -28.82 -8.98
C GLU A 16 5.05 -30.17 -8.50
N ASP A 17 4.30 -30.18 -7.40
CA ASP A 17 3.65 -31.38 -6.86
C ASP A 17 2.35 -31.78 -7.58
N GLY A 18 1.97 -31.05 -8.63
CA GLY A 18 0.76 -31.27 -9.41
C GLY A 18 -0.53 -30.68 -8.79
N THR A 19 -0.45 -30.08 -7.60
CA THR A 19 -1.63 -29.43 -6.99
C THR A 19 -1.92 -28.08 -7.67
N PRO A 20 -3.19 -27.64 -7.74
CA PRO A 20 -3.52 -26.33 -8.25
C PRO A 20 -2.89 -25.20 -7.40
N LEU A 21 -2.30 -24.22 -8.05
CA LEU A 21 -1.83 -23.01 -7.37
C LEU A 21 -3.04 -22.22 -6.85
N GLU A 22 -3.12 -22.06 -5.53
CA GLU A 22 -4.22 -21.37 -4.87
C GLU A 22 -3.67 -20.33 -3.88
N TYR A 23 -3.99 -19.05 -4.11
CA TYR A 23 -3.62 -17.99 -3.18
C TYR A 23 -4.63 -17.86 -2.03
N LYS A 24 -4.13 -17.98 -0.80
CA LYS A 24 -4.91 -18.00 0.44
C LYS A 24 -4.84 -16.62 1.12
N PRO A 25 -5.82 -15.71 0.89
CA PRO A 25 -5.73 -14.32 1.33
C PRO A 25 -5.65 -14.15 2.86
N LEU A 26 -6.20 -15.11 3.62
CA LEU A 26 -6.17 -15.07 5.09
C LEU A 26 -4.92 -15.74 5.69
N ALA A 27 -4.11 -16.43 4.89
CA ALA A 27 -2.84 -16.99 5.34
C ALA A 27 -1.76 -15.91 5.29
N VAL A 28 -1.81 -14.98 6.24
CA VAL A 28 -0.88 -13.85 6.33
C VAL A 28 0.09 -14.07 7.47
N GLU A 29 1.37 -14.13 7.16
CA GLU A 29 2.45 -14.28 8.13
C GLU A 29 3.51 -13.19 7.93
N LYS A 30 4.07 -12.72 9.04
CA LYS A 30 5.12 -11.68 9.00
C LYS A 30 6.44 -12.20 8.42
N ASN A 31 6.70 -13.48 8.59
CA ASN A 31 7.88 -14.15 8.05
C ASN A 31 7.47 -15.48 7.43
N LEU A 32 7.67 -15.61 6.13
CA LEU A 32 7.32 -16.81 5.36
C LEU A 32 8.45 -17.83 5.25
N THR A 33 9.63 -17.60 5.82
CA THR A 33 10.82 -18.43 5.61
C THR A 33 10.62 -19.91 6.02
N ALA A 34 9.74 -20.18 6.97
CA ALA A 34 9.39 -21.54 7.37
C ALA A 34 7.88 -21.79 7.34
N SER A 35 7.14 -20.95 6.61
CA SER A 35 5.70 -21.06 6.50
C SER A 35 5.33 -22.26 5.61
N PRO A 36 4.32 -23.06 6.00
CA PRO A 36 3.80 -24.13 5.14
C PRO A 36 3.06 -23.55 3.90
N TYR A 37 2.78 -22.24 3.90
CA TYR A 37 2.07 -21.58 2.80
C TYR A 37 3.01 -21.05 1.71
N LEU A 38 4.26 -20.68 2.06
CA LEU A 38 5.27 -20.17 1.12
C LEU A 38 4.67 -19.32 -0.02
N GLU A 39 4.59 -19.92 -1.21
CA GLU A 39 4.13 -19.26 -2.44
C GLU A 39 2.63 -18.98 -2.46
N THR A 40 1.84 -19.66 -1.64
CA THR A 40 0.37 -19.55 -1.62
C THR A 40 -0.16 -18.55 -0.58
N ALA A 41 0.69 -18.03 0.30
CA ALA A 41 0.28 -17.12 1.35
C ALA A 41 -0.16 -15.76 0.79
N GLY A 42 -1.26 -15.26 1.34
CA GLY A 42 -1.79 -13.93 1.02
C GLY A 42 -2.41 -13.81 -0.37
N ALA A 43 -2.89 -12.61 -0.67
CA ALA A 43 -3.37 -12.23 -1.99
C ALA A 43 -2.20 -11.73 -2.86
N ARG A 44 -2.30 -11.89 -4.17
CA ARG A 44 -1.33 -11.34 -5.11
C ARG A 44 -1.87 -10.07 -5.78
N MET A 45 -0.97 -9.15 -6.08
CA MET A 45 -1.34 -7.92 -6.76
C MET A 45 -1.86 -8.19 -8.17
N LYS A 46 -2.96 -7.51 -8.53
CA LYS A 46 -3.56 -7.50 -9.86
C LYS A 46 -3.93 -6.07 -10.30
N LYS A 47 -3.36 -5.05 -9.70
CA LYS A 47 -3.76 -3.67 -9.94
C LYS A 47 -3.26 -3.15 -11.29
N TYR A 48 -2.05 -3.55 -11.64
CA TYR A 48 -1.43 -3.22 -12.93
C TYR A 48 -1.31 -4.49 -13.76
N GLU A 49 -1.59 -4.38 -15.03
CA GLU A 49 -1.37 -5.49 -15.95
C GLU A 49 0.14 -5.70 -16.15
N VAL A 50 0.55 -6.95 -16.22
CA VAL A 50 1.94 -7.30 -16.50
C VAL A 50 2.20 -7.06 -17.98
N ASP A 51 3.24 -6.30 -18.29
CA ASP A 51 3.74 -6.18 -19.65
C ASP A 51 4.38 -7.50 -20.08
N ARG A 52 3.69 -8.21 -20.96
CA ARG A 52 4.11 -9.53 -21.45
C ARG A 52 5.22 -9.47 -22.49
N THR A 53 5.53 -8.28 -23.00
CA THR A 53 6.61 -8.08 -23.98
C THR A 53 7.94 -7.71 -23.31
N ALA A 54 7.94 -7.25 -22.06
CA ALA A 54 9.11 -6.84 -21.32
C ALA A 54 10.23 -7.89 -21.25
N TYR A 55 9.91 -9.17 -21.38
CA TYR A 55 10.91 -10.24 -21.38
C TYR A 55 11.79 -10.23 -22.64
N SER A 56 11.22 -9.84 -23.79
CA SER A 56 11.92 -9.82 -25.09
C SER A 56 12.74 -8.56 -25.33
N ASP A 57 12.48 -7.47 -24.57
CA ASP A 57 13.11 -6.16 -24.75
C ASP A 57 14.03 -5.73 -23.59
N GLY A 58 14.56 -6.69 -22.87
CA GLY A 58 15.51 -6.44 -21.77
C GLY A 58 14.85 -6.30 -20.39
N ARG A 59 13.62 -6.77 -20.24
CA ARG A 59 12.82 -6.73 -19.01
C ARG A 59 12.45 -5.31 -18.57
N MET A 60 12.25 -4.43 -19.53
CA MET A 60 11.78 -3.06 -19.32
C MET A 60 10.27 -3.01 -19.55
N PRO A 61 9.45 -2.92 -18.49
CA PRO A 61 8.00 -2.78 -18.66
C PRO A 61 7.65 -1.43 -19.29
N ASP A 62 6.74 -1.43 -20.25
CA ASP A 62 6.19 -0.22 -20.87
C ASP A 62 5.11 0.45 -20.00
N ASN A 63 4.80 -0.14 -18.83
CA ASN A 63 3.81 0.40 -17.93
C ASN A 63 4.27 1.72 -17.32
N ASP A 64 3.42 2.73 -17.40
CA ASP A 64 3.63 4.00 -16.72
C ASP A 64 3.57 3.83 -15.19
N ILE A 65 4.43 4.55 -14.49
CA ILE A 65 4.36 4.71 -13.04
C ILE A 65 3.42 5.85 -12.71
N VAL A 66 2.29 5.55 -12.11
CA VAL A 66 1.31 6.55 -11.71
C VAL A 66 1.82 7.32 -10.49
N LEU A 67 2.11 8.61 -10.65
CA LEU A 67 2.46 9.51 -9.54
C LEU A 67 1.22 10.09 -8.88
N TYR A 68 0.26 10.58 -9.68
CA TYR A 68 -1.04 11.10 -9.22
C TYR A 68 -2.14 10.64 -10.17
N ARG A 69 -3.33 10.41 -9.62
CA ARG A 69 -4.51 10.08 -10.41
C ARG A 69 -5.77 10.71 -9.80
N TYR A 70 -6.81 10.80 -10.56
CA TYR A 70 -8.02 11.54 -10.19
C TYR A 70 -8.65 11.06 -8.87
N ALA A 71 -8.64 9.74 -8.60
CA ALA A 71 -9.14 9.21 -7.33
C ALA A 71 -8.35 9.74 -6.12
N ASP A 72 -7.02 9.88 -6.23
CA ASP A 72 -6.20 10.50 -5.18
C ASP A 72 -6.60 11.96 -4.96
N VAL A 73 -6.79 12.73 -6.05
CA VAL A 73 -7.23 14.13 -5.97
C VAL A 73 -8.60 14.26 -5.29
N LEU A 74 -9.54 13.37 -5.62
CA LEU A 74 -10.84 13.34 -4.96
C LEU A 74 -10.72 13.06 -3.46
N LEU A 75 -9.92 12.08 -3.07
CA LEU A 75 -9.70 11.75 -1.66
C LEU A 75 -8.95 12.85 -0.91
N MET A 76 -7.99 13.52 -1.54
CA MET A 76 -7.34 14.72 -0.98
C MET A 76 -8.35 15.85 -0.77
N LYS A 77 -9.23 16.09 -1.74
CA LYS A 77 -10.29 17.11 -1.63
C LYS A 77 -11.28 16.77 -0.51
N SER A 78 -11.71 15.51 -0.42
CA SER A 78 -12.56 15.02 0.67
C SER A 78 -11.92 15.28 2.04
N GLU A 79 -10.65 14.91 2.19
CA GLU A 79 -9.90 15.12 3.42
C GLU A 79 -9.77 16.60 3.77
N ALA A 80 -9.46 17.45 2.81
CA ALA A 80 -9.33 18.90 3.03
C ALA A 80 -10.64 19.51 3.50
N LYS A 81 -11.77 19.12 2.90
CA LYS A 81 -13.11 19.56 3.34
C LYS A 81 -13.38 19.13 4.79
N VAL A 82 -13.17 17.86 5.12
CA VAL A 82 -13.41 17.35 6.49
C VAL A 82 -12.52 18.06 7.51
N ARG A 83 -11.25 18.30 7.19
CA ARG A 83 -10.35 19.06 8.08
C ARG A 83 -10.76 20.52 8.25
N ASN A 84 -11.48 21.08 7.28
CA ASN A 84 -12.04 22.43 7.31
C ASN A 84 -13.45 22.49 7.93
N GLY A 85 -13.99 21.37 8.42
CA GLY A 85 -15.33 21.29 9.02
C GLY A 85 -16.46 21.19 7.99
N GLU A 86 -16.16 20.91 6.74
CA GLU A 86 -17.11 20.72 5.66
C GLU A 86 -17.35 19.23 5.38
N SER A 87 -18.45 18.87 4.69
CA SER A 87 -18.66 17.50 4.23
C SER A 87 -17.76 17.17 3.04
N GLY A 88 -17.03 16.06 3.15
CA GLY A 88 -16.25 15.43 2.08
C GLY A 88 -16.95 14.23 1.44
N ASP A 89 -18.23 14.00 1.74
CA ASP A 89 -18.96 12.79 1.36
C ASP A 89 -19.02 12.62 -0.16
N GLU A 90 -19.26 13.69 -0.88
CA GLU A 90 -19.40 13.66 -2.34
C GLU A 90 -18.15 13.08 -3.01
N GLU A 91 -16.98 13.61 -2.66
CA GLU A 91 -15.71 13.23 -3.26
C GLU A 91 -15.31 11.79 -2.89
N MET A 92 -15.43 11.44 -1.61
CA MET A 92 -15.11 10.07 -1.17
C MET A 92 -16.05 9.04 -1.80
N ASN A 93 -17.35 9.34 -1.83
CA ASN A 93 -18.34 8.43 -2.38
C ASN A 93 -18.29 8.34 -3.91
N ALA A 94 -17.77 9.35 -4.61
CA ALA A 94 -17.49 9.23 -6.04
C ALA A 94 -16.43 8.14 -6.32
N VAL A 95 -15.39 8.03 -5.48
CA VAL A 95 -14.41 6.94 -5.56
C VAL A 95 -15.06 5.58 -5.27
N ARG A 96 -15.85 5.48 -4.21
CA ARG A 96 -16.52 4.25 -3.78
C ARG A 96 -17.54 3.74 -4.81
N SER A 97 -18.36 4.63 -5.35
CA SER A 97 -19.39 4.27 -6.32
C SER A 97 -18.81 3.69 -7.62
N ARG A 98 -17.64 4.15 -8.04
CA ARG A 98 -16.92 3.63 -9.22
C ARG A 98 -16.67 2.11 -9.13
N VAL A 99 -16.47 1.60 -7.93
CA VAL A 99 -16.22 0.17 -7.66
C VAL A 99 -17.41 -0.54 -7.02
N GLY A 100 -18.60 0.06 -7.08
CA GLY A 100 -19.84 -0.55 -6.58
C GLY A 100 -19.96 -0.63 -5.06
N MET A 101 -19.15 0.12 -4.30
CA MET A 101 -19.19 0.13 -2.85
C MET A 101 -20.30 1.08 -2.32
N PRO A 102 -20.99 0.72 -1.23
CA PRO A 102 -22.00 1.60 -0.63
C PRO A 102 -21.38 2.89 -0.09
N SER A 103 -22.19 3.95 -0.08
CA SER A 103 -21.76 5.24 0.46
C SER A 103 -21.46 5.16 1.96
N LEU A 104 -20.47 5.94 2.39
CA LEU A 104 -20.09 6.16 3.78
C LEU A 104 -19.93 7.66 4.06
N SER A 105 -20.11 8.05 5.32
CA SER A 105 -19.75 9.40 5.75
C SER A 105 -18.23 9.62 5.71
N ALA A 106 -17.79 10.72 5.16
CA ALA A 106 -16.40 11.10 5.08
C ALA A 106 -15.88 11.58 6.44
N THR A 107 -15.44 10.65 7.25
CA THR A 107 -14.62 10.93 8.44
C THR A 107 -13.15 10.76 8.11
N LEU A 108 -12.24 11.34 8.88
CA LEU A 108 -10.80 11.15 8.66
C LEU A 108 -10.40 9.67 8.68
N ASP A 109 -11.00 8.86 9.56
CA ASP A 109 -10.73 7.42 9.60
C ASP A 109 -11.22 6.70 8.35
N ASN A 110 -12.44 7.02 7.89
CA ASN A 110 -12.99 6.43 6.67
C ASN A 110 -12.18 6.85 5.44
N ILE A 111 -11.74 8.11 5.36
CA ILE A 111 -10.89 8.59 4.27
C ILE A 111 -9.52 7.88 4.29
N LEU A 112 -8.89 7.74 5.45
CA LEU A 112 -7.62 7.02 5.57
C LEU A 112 -7.75 5.57 5.13
N ASN A 113 -8.86 4.91 5.48
CA ASN A 113 -9.14 3.55 5.04
C ASN A 113 -9.42 3.48 3.54
N GLU A 114 -10.21 4.41 2.99
CA GLU A 114 -10.49 4.46 1.55
C GLU A 114 -9.20 4.70 0.74
N ARG A 115 -8.31 5.58 1.22
CA ARG A 115 -6.97 5.77 0.63
C ARG A 115 -6.14 4.48 0.65
N LEU A 116 -6.19 3.70 1.74
CA LEU A 116 -5.54 2.39 1.79
C LEU A 116 -6.05 1.45 0.70
N LEU A 117 -7.36 1.34 0.55
CA LEU A 117 -7.99 0.42 -0.40
C LEU A 117 -7.77 0.88 -1.85
N GLU A 118 -7.95 2.17 -2.11
CA GLU A 118 -7.86 2.74 -3.45
C GLU A 118 -6.42 2.88 -3.94
N LEU A 119 -5.48 3.29 -3.07
CA LEU A 119 -4.10 3.61 -3.44
C LEU A 119 -3.08 2.53 -3.05
N VAL A 120 -3.55 1.32 -2.75
CA VAL A 120 -2.68 0.17 -2.47
C VAL A 120 -1.68 -0.04 -3.62
N TRP A 121 -0.41 -0.28 -3.29
CA TRP A 121 0.71 -0.42 -4.23
C TRP A 121 1.13 0.86 -4.99
N GLU A 122 0.63 2.02 -4.60
CA GLU A 122 1.00 3.31 -5.20
C GLU A 122 1.95 4.14 -4.31
N GLY A 123 2.47 3.55 -3.23
CA GLY A 123 3.47 4.17 -2.37
C GLY A 123 2.95 5.18 -1.35
N TRP A 124 1.64 5.44 -1.28
CA TRP A 124 1.06 6.50 -0.45
C TRP A 124 0.91 6.16 1.02
N ARG A 125 0.81 4.87 1.40
CA ARG A 125 0.37 4.46 2.75
C ARG A 125 1.22 5.01 3.88
N ARG A 126 2.55 4.97 3.77
CA ARG A 126 3.44 5.50 4.81
C ARG A 126 3.19 6.99 5.06
N GLN A 127 3.13 7.76 3.99
CA GLN A 127 2.90 9.20 4.05
C GLN A 127 1.52 9.53 4.63
N ASP A 128 0.48 8.82 4.22
CA ASP A 128 -0.85 8.96 4.78
C ASP A 128 -0.88 8.67 6.28
N MET A 129 -0.29 7.58 6.72
CA MET A 129 -0.24 7.20 8.14
C MET A 129 0.50 8.24 8.99
N ILE A 130 1.59 8.81 8.49
CA ILE A 130 2.31 9.90 9.17
C ILE A 130 1.40 11.12 9.29
N ARG A 131 0.78 11.53 8.21
CA ARG A 131 -0.08 12.71 8.10
C ARG A 131 -1.34 12.61 8.96
N PHE A 132 -1.88 11.40 9.11
CA PHE A 132 -3.03 11.09 9.98
C PHE A 132 -2.62 10.75 11.42
N GLY A 133 -1.34 10.75 11.74
CA GLY A 133 -0.83 10.46 13.09
C GLY A 133 -1.02 9.01 13.55
N THR A 134 -1.06 8.08 12.61
CA THR A 134 -1.26 6.64 12.89
C THR A 134 -0.02 5.79 12.67
N TYR A 135 1.04 6.32 12.05
CA TYR A 135 2.23 5.58 11.66
C TYR A 135 2.92 4.85 12.82
N CYS A 136 3.01 5.49 13.97
CA CYS A 136 3.66 4.94 15.17
C CYS A 136 2.70 4.18 16.09
N LYS A 137 1.47 3.91 15.65
CA LYS A 137 0.48 3.16 16.43
C LYS A 137 0.48 1.67 16.08
N GLN A 138 -0.01 0.86 17.02
CA GLN A 138 -0.32 -0.54 16.75
C GLN A 138 -1.41 -0.62 15.67
N TYR A 139 -1.20 -1.44 14.65
CA TYR A 139 -2.23 -1.78 13.68
C TYR A 139 -1.97 -3.16 13.10
N ASP A 140 -3.02 -3.96 12.97
CA ASP A 140 -2.98 -5.31 12.43
C ASP A 140 -1.77 -6.11 12.97
N ILE A 141 -0.92 -6.65 12.10
CA ILE A 141 0.29 -7.40 12.47
C ILE A 141 1.49 -6.51 12.82
N HIS A 142 1.37 -5.19 12.65
CA HIS A 142 2.45 -4.25 12.98
C HIS A 142 2.45 -3.91 14.47
N THR A 143 3.55 -4.22 15.14
CA THR A 143 3.82 -3.76 16.49
C THR A 143 4.90 -2.70 16.46
N PRO A 144 4.63 -1.47 16.93
CA PRO A 144 5.61 -0.40 16.93
C PRO A 144 6.87 -0.78 17.72
N SER A 145 8.04 -0.54 17.12
CA SER A 145 9.32 -0.63 17.81
C SER A 145 9.46 0.49 18.84
N GLU A 146 10.48 0.40 19.72
CA GLU A 146 10.78 1.49 20.65
C GLU A 146 11.17 2.79 19.92
N ALA A 147 11.76 2.69 18.74
CA ALA A 147 12.04 3.81 17.87
C ALA A 147 10.75 4.48 17.33
N ASP A 148 9.79 3.67 16.88
CA ASP A 148 8.48 4.16 16.44
C ASP A 148 7.73 4.86 17.56
N LYS A 149 7.73 4.28 18.77
CA LYS A 149 7.09 4.88 19.96
C LYS A 149 7.65 6.26 20.30
N LYS A 150 8.94 6.50 20.03
CA LYS A 150 9.58 7.82 20.19
C LYS A 150 9.25 8.79 19.06
N GLY A 151 8.66 8.31 17.95
CA GLY A 151 8.13 9.12 16.86
C GLY A 151 9.15 9.60 15.82
N TYR A 152 10.44 9.40 16.01
CA TYR A 152 11.45 9.91 15.08
C TYR A 152 11.49 9.15 13.74
N THR A 153 11.03 7.91 13.70
CA THR A 153 10.96 7.11 12.46
C THR A 153 9.98 7.67 11.41
N THR A 154 9.22 8.70 11.75
CA THR A 154 8.39 9.44 10.79
C THR A 154 9.22 10.21 9.75
N VAL A 155 10.47 10.52 10.06
CA VAL A 155 11.45 11.11 9.14
C VAL A 155 12.58 10.11 8.85
N PHE A 156 13.31 10.31 7.76
CA PHE A 156 14.48 9.50 7.44
C PHE A 156 15.74 10.12 8.03
N PRO A 157 16.74 9.32 8.41
CA PRO A 157 18.05 9.86 8.76
C PRO A 157 18.72 10.50 7.54
N ILE A 158 19.56 11.50 7.77
CA ILE A 158 20.51 11.94 6.76
C ILE A 158 21.55 10.82 6.59
N PRO A 159 21.80 10.33 5.37
CA PRO A 159 22.78 9.28 5.16
C PRO A 159 24.16 9.64 5.74
N GLU A 160 24.80 8.70 6.45
CA GLU A 160 26.07 8.92 7.13
C GLU A 160 27.14 9.55 6.22
N LYS A 161 27.30 9.02 5.02
CA LYS A 161 28.25 9.56 4.03
C LYS A 161 27.95 11.03 3.65
N THR A 162 26.69 11.42 3.59
CA THR A 162 26.30 12.81 3.29
C THR A 162 26.60 13.72 4.48
N HIS A 163 26.35 13.21 5.68
CA HIS A 163 26.64 13.93 6.92
C HIS A 163 28.16 14.14 7.12
N GLU A 164 28.99 13.14 6.84
CA GLU A 164 30.45 13.25 6.89
C GLU A 164 31.01 14.28 5.90
N LEU A 165 30.43 14.36 4.69
CA LEU A 165 30.85 15.30 3.66
C LEU A 165 30.43 16.75 3.93
N ASN A 166 29.48 16.97 4.80
CA ASN A 166 29.00 18.31 5.16
C ASN A 166 28.76 18.44 6.67
N PRO A 167 29.78 18.88 7.43
CA PRO A 167 29.69 18.99 8.88
C PRO A 167 28.67 20.06 9.38
N ASN A 168 28.14 20.88 8.48
CA ASN A 168 27.10 21.85 8.83
C ASN A 168 25.69 21.21 8.88
N LEU A 169 25.52 19.99 8.37
CA LEU A 169 24.27 19.27 8.49
C LEU A 169 24.08 18.79 9.94
N LYS A 170 22.89 19.01 10.48
CA LYS A 170 22.48 18.42 11.75
C LYS A 170 21.60 17.21 11.47
N GLN A 171 21.96 16.08 12.05
CA GLN A 171 21.14 14.87 11.95
C GLN A 171 19.75 15.08 12.51
N ASN A 172 18.76 14.42 11.94
CA ASN A 172 17.41 14.41 12.46
C ASN A 172 17.37 13.81 13.88
N PRO A 173 16.53 14.37 14.78
CA PRO A 173 16.46 13.86 16.16
C PRO A 173 16.16 12.36 16.22
N GLY A 174 16.93 11.64 17.01
CA GLY A 174 16.76 10.18 17.22
C GLY A 174 17.71 9.29 16.40
N TYR A 175 18.47 9.89 15.48
CA TYR A 175 19.47 9.19 14.66
C TYR A 175 20.90 9.63 15.01
#